data_7c71323c7135d9e53df0fb9d4ceaabc4
#
_entry.id   7c71323c7135d9e53df0fb9d4ceaabc4
#
_cell.length_a   1.000
_cell.length_b   1.000
_cell.length_c   1.000
_cell.angle_alpha   90.00
_cell.angle_beta   90.00
_cell.angle_gamma   90.00
#
_symmetry.space_group_name_H-M   'P 1'
#
loop_
_entity.id
_entity.type
_entity.pdbx_description
1 polymer ?
#
loop_
_entity_poly.entity_id
_entity_poly.type
_entity_poly.pdbx_seq_one_letter_code
_entity_poly.pdbx_strand_id
1 'polypeptide(L)'
;AGLRKQGEGTLIITDETNDEGKKITTPKSESDTSGSLTAKGAGGNGAAGIGGSAAEGTKNFTIEGYATVHATGSGNGAGIGGGGYYGKEKPGDAENIIIQGYATVDATGDGGGAGIGGGFAGNAKNIIIRGHSKVKATARDGAAIGGGSAGWGSYYGGSAKGIVICAHATVAARSDTGDGAAIGAAAGDNGKDTEAEVTIGTAGATAEQEDVHVTATGFCGSAIGNGAKDTKVTIQGHSTIWTANIRNSTAIG
;
A
#
# COMPACT_ATOMS: atom_id res chain seq x y z
N ALA A 1 -12.33 9.66 6.70
CA ALA A 1 -11.21 9.82 5.78
C ALA A 1 -10.81 11.29 5.66
N GLY A 2 -9.54 11.55 5.44
CA GLY A 2 -9.06 12.90 5.10
C GLY A 2 -9.60 13.32 3.73
N LEU A 3 -9.42 12.44 2.74
CA LEU A 3 -10.09 12.51 1.44
C LEU A 3 -10.92 11.25 1.27
N ARG A 4 -12.25 11.37 1.29
CA ARG A 4 -13.16 10.24 1.18
C ARG A 4 -13.48 9.91 -0.27
N LYS A 5 -13.24 8.67 -0.67
CA LYS A 5 -13.63 8.12 -1.96
C LYS A 5 -14.86 7.23 -1.79
N GLN A 6 -15.97 7.61 -2.40
CA GLN A 6 -17.21 6.84 -2.42
C GLN A 6 -17.67 6.56 -3.86
N GLY A 7 -18.51 5.52 -3.99
CA GLY A 7 -19.11 5.14 -5.28
C GLY A 7 -18.14 4.42 -6.22
N GLU A 8 -18.63 4.11 -7.42
CA GLU A 8 -17.98 3.24 -8.41
C GLU A 8 -17.02 4.00 -9.33
N GLY A 9 -17.17 5.30 -9.49
CA GLY A 9 -16.30 6.10 -10.36
C GLY A 9 -14.84 6.07 -9.94
N THR A 10 -13.92 6.42 -10.83
CA THR A 10 -12.49 6.52 -10.54
C THR A 10 -12.18 7.89 -9.93
N LEU A 11 -11.42 7.90 -8.84
CA LEU A 11 -10.77 9.12 -8.34
C LEU A 11 -9.34 9.16 -8.87
N ILE A 12 -8.99 10.23 -9.56
CA ILE A 12 -7.63 10.45 -10.06
C ILE A 12 -7.04 11.65 -9.33
N ILE A 13 -5.85 11.47 -8.75
CA ILE A 13 -5.01 12.55 -8.23
C ILE A 13 -3.83 12.67 -9.17
N THR A 14 -3.71 13.81 -9.82
CA THR A 14 -2.64 14.08 -10.78
C THR A 14 -2.11 15.49 -10.61
N ASP A 15 -0.87 15.68 -11.00
CA ASP A 15 -0.25 16.98 -11.16
C ASP A 15 0.56 16.95 -12.46
N GLU A 16 -0.04 17.46 -13.51
CA GLU A 16 0.53 17.46 -14.87
C GLU A 16 0.87 18.87 -15.37
N THR A 17 0.51 19.90 -14.61
CA THR A 17 0.76 21.29 -14.97
C THR A 17 1.46 22.05 -13.84
N ASN A 18 2.35 22.99 -14.21
CA ASN A 18 2.94 23.93 -13.24
C ASN A 18 1.93 25.04 -12.88
N ASP A 19 2.35 25.94 -11.98
CA ASP A 19 1.52 27.06 -11.50
C ASP A 19 1.08 28.03 -12.61
N GLU A 20 1.75 28.00 -13.77
CA GLU A 20 1.38 28.77 -14.97
C GLU A 20 0.41 27.99 -15.88
N GLY A 21 -0.02 26.79 -15.48
CA GLY A 21 -0.88 25.91 -16.28
C GLY A 21 -0.16 25.22 -17.44
N LYS A 22 1.17 25.28 -17.49
CA LYS A 22 1.97 24.65 -18.53
C LYS A 22 2.28 23.20 -18.17
N LYS A 23 2.16 22.30 -19.13
CA LYS A 23 2.44 20.87 -18.91
C LYS A 23 3.86 20.64 -18.37
N ILE A 24 3.97 19.91 -17.28
CA ILE A 24 5.25 19.48 -16.71
C ILE A 24 5.83 18.40 -17.63
N THR A 25 7.05 18.61 -18.13
CA THR A 25 7.74 17.68 -19.03
C THR A 25 8.96 17.05 -18.41
N THR A 26 9.38 17.51 -17.23
CA THR A 26 10.53 16.99 -16.48
C THR A 26 10.11 16.64 -15.07
N PRO A 27 10.68 15.58 -14.46
CA PRO A 27 10.40 15.25 -13.06
C PRO A 27 10.69 16.45 -12.15
N LYS A 28 9.83 16.68 -11.17
CA LYS A 28 10.04 17.67 -10.12
C LYS A 28 11.28 17.30 -9.30
N SER A 29 12.00 18.30 -8.79
CA SER A 29 13.04 18.07 -7.80
C SER A 29 12.41 17.59 -6.49
N GLU A 30 13.17 16.90 -5.64
CA GLU A 30 12.68 16.44 -4.32
C GLU A 30 12.26 17.60 -3.39
N SER A 31 12.74 18.81 -3.66
CA SER A 31 12.38 20.02 -2.93
C SER A 31 11.15 20.74 -3.48
N ASP A 32 10.65 20.35 -4.65
CA ASP A 32 9.45 20.93 -5.23
C ASP A 32 8.20 20.26 -4.66
N THR A 33 7.52 20.98 -3.76
CA THR A 33 6.27 20.54 -3.12
C THR A 33 5.02 21.09 -3.78
N SER A 34 5.14 21.76 -4.92
CA SER A 34 3.98 22.20 -5.70
C SER A 34 3.14 21.01 -6.14
N GLY A 35 1.82 21.17 -6.18
CA GLY A 35 0.89 20.06 -6.48
C GLY A 35 0.89 18.93 -5.45
N SER A 36 1.12 19.24 -4.17
CA SER A 36 1.08 18.27 -3.10
C SER A 36 -0.28 18.17 -2.42
N LEU A 37 -0.67 16.96 -2.06
CA LEU A 37 -1.85 16.65 -1.27
C LEU A 37 -1.44 16.02 0.06
N THR A 38 -1.83 16.65 1.16
CA THR A 38 -1.73 16.04 2.48
C THR A 38 -3.12 15.67 3.00
N ALA A 39 -3.35 14.39 3.28
CA ALA A 39 -4.63 13.89 3.75
C ALA A 39 -4.44 13.04 5.02
N LYS A 40 -5.17 13.38 6.08
CA LYS A 40 -5.11 12.67 7.35
C LYS A 40 -6.49 12.19 7.76
N GLY A 41 -6.61 10.94 8.08
CA GLY A 41 -7.81 10.36 8.67
C GLY A 41 -8.14 11.05 9.99
N ALA A 42 -9.40 11.33 10.25
CA ALA A 42 -9.87 12.03 11.44
C ALA A 42 -10.50 11.06 12.45
N GLY A 43 -10.21 11.27 13.73
CA GLY A 43 -10.84 10.57 14.84
C GLY A 43 -10.28 9.16 15.10
N GLY A 44 -10.60 8.60 16.26
CA GLY A 44 -10.18 7.26 16.71
C GLY A 44 -10.92 6.09 16.05
N ASN A 45 -11.76 6.32 15.07
CA ASN A 45 -12.70 5.34 14.51
C ASN A 45 -12.21 4.67 13.21
N GLY A 46 -10.92 4.70 12.91
CA GLY A 46 -10.39 3.90 11.81
C GLY A 46 -10.57 4.50 10.43
N ALA A 47 -10.48 5.81 10.27
CA ALA A 47 -10.59 6.44 8.95
C ALA A 47 -9.27 6.40 8.17
N ALA A 48 -9.34 6.07 6.89
CA ALA A 48 -8.18 6.19 5.99
C ALA A 48 -7.74 7.64 5.82
N GLY A 49 -6.46 7.87 5.51
CA GLY A 49 -5.98 9.17 5.04
C GLY A 49 -6.70 9.53 3.74
N ILE A 50 -6.59 8.66 2.75
CA ILE A 50 -7.32 8.75 1.48
C ILE A 50 -8.08 7.45 1.28
N GLY A 51 -9.41 7.51 1.09
CA GLY A 51 -10.22 6.33 0.81
C GLY A 51 -11.45 6.19 1.68
N GLY A 52 -11.61 5.04 2.37
CA GLY A 52 -12.77 4.73 3.19
C GLY A 52 -12.80 5.45 4.53
N SER A 53 -14.00 5.78 5.02
CA SER A 53 -14.24 6.05 6.44
C SER A 53 -14.26 4.75 7.23
N ALA A 54 -14.52 4.81 8.56
CA ALA A 54 -14.59 3.62 9.40
C ALA A 54 -15.48 2.54 8.77
N ALA A 55 -14.98 1.29 8.72
CA ALA A 55 -15.64 0.13 8.12
C ALA A 55 -15.99 0.26 6.62
N GLU A 56 -15.49 1.27 5.93
CA GLU A 56 -15.72 1.43 4.49
C GLU A 56 -14.49 1.05 3.69
N GLY A 57 -14.74 0.30 2.59
CA GLY A 57 -13.71 0.04 1.59
C GLY A 57 -13.46 1.22 0.66
N THR A 58 -12.42 1.11 -0.16
CA THR A 58 -12.17 2.02 -1.28
C THR A 58 -11.82 1.23 -2.53
N LYS A 59 -12.18 1.79 -3.69
CA LYS A 59 -11.84 1.20 -4.99
C LYS A 59 -11.70 2.23 -6.09
N ASN A 60 -11.03 1.82 -7.16
CA ASN A 60 -10.84 2.62 -8.36
C ASN A 60 -10.19 3.98 -8.07
N PHE A 61 -8.95 3.94 -7.61
CA PHE A 61 -8.20 5.10 -7.22
C PHE A 61 -6.85 5.13 -7.93
N THR A 62 -6.51 6.27 -8.53
CA THR A 62 -5.24 6.45 -9.26
C THR A 62 -4.50 7.69 -8.76
N ILE A 63 -3.20 7.56 -8.54
CA ILE A 63 -2.25 8.65 -8.34
C ILE A 63 -1.28 8.60 -9.52
N GLU A 64 -1.17 9.70 -10.26
CA GLU A 64 -0.35 9.73 -11.46
C GLU A 64 0.29 11.10 -11.73
N GLY A 65 0.95 11.21 -12.88
CA GLY A 65 1.65 12.44 -13.25
C GLY A 65 2.84 12.69 -12.33
N TYR A 66 2.95 13.90 -11.84
CA TYR A 66 3.98 14.33 -10.89
C TYR A 66 3.40 14.58 -9.48
N ALA A 67 2.22 14.04 -9.19
CA ALA A 67 1.54 14.27 -7.94
C ALA A 67 2.39 13.85 -6.72
N THR A 68 2.44 14.70 -5.71
CA THR A 68 3.03 14.38 -4.40
C THR A 68 1.91 14.18 -3.38
N VAL A 69 1.86 13.00 -2.75
CA VAL A 69 0.76 12.64 -1.85
C VAL A 69 1.32 12.16 -0.51
N HIS A 70 0.85 12.80 0.57
CA HIS A 70 1.09 12.36 1.94
C HIS A 70 -0.24 11.94 2.56
N ALA A 71 -0.38 10.66 2.89
CA ALA A 71 -1.62 10.12 3.42
C ALA A 71 -1.38 9.38 4.74
N THR A 72 -2.10 9.76 5.78
CA THR A 72 -2.00 9.13 7.10
C THR A 72 -3.38 8.64 7.56
N GLY A 73 -3.50 7.37 7.82
CA GLY A 73 -4.67 6.77 8.45
C GLY A 73 -4.77 7.13 9.93
N SER A 74 -5.90 6.84 10.56
CA SER A 74 -6.10 6.99 11.99
C SER A 74 -6.84 5.79 12.57
N GLY A 75 -6.53 5.43 13.80
CA GLY A 75 -7.23 4.42 14.60
C GLY A 75 -7.16 3.00 14.08
N ASN A 76 -7.17 2.60 12.94
CA ASN A 76 -7.02 1.32 12.25
C ASN A 76 -7.23 1.49 10.74
N GLY A 77 -7.27 2.74 10.29
CA GLY A 77 -7.43 3.06 8.88
C GLY A 77 -6.12 2.96 8.12
N ALA A 78 -6.22 2.62 6.85
CA ALA A 78 -5.09 2.66 5.94
C ALA A 78 -4.60 4.10 5.70
N GLY A 79 -3.33 4.28 5.34
CA GLY A 79 -2.86 5.55 4.79
C GLY A 79 -3.64 5.88 3.51
N ILE A 80 -3.60 4.98 2.54
CA ILE A 80 -4.40 5.00 1.31
C ILE A 80 -5.15 3.69 1.22
N GLY A 81 -6.49 3.72 1.25
CA GLY A 81 -7.27 2.50 1.10
C GLY A 81 -8.47 2.39 2.00
N GLY A 82 -8.67 1.25 2.62
CA GLY A 82 -9.82 0.97 3.47
C GLY A 82 -9.76 1.65 4.82
N GLY A 83 -10.93 2.01 5.36
CA GLY A 83 -11.08 2.37 6.75
C GLY A 83 -11.18 1.14 7.64
N GLY A 84 -10.66 1.22 8.86
CA GLY A 84 -10.74 0.16 9.85
C GLY A 84 -11.80 0.43 10.91
N TYR A 85 -12.23 -0.62 11.61
CA TYR A 85 -13.11 -0.50 12.76
C TYR A 85 -12.94 -1.70 13.70
N TYR A 86 -12.93 -1.42 15.01
CA TYR A 86 -13.02 -2.50 16.00
C TYR A 86 -14.48 -2.91 16.19
N GLY A 87 -14.86 -4.09 15.72
CA GLY A 87 -16.22 -4.59 15.92
C GLY A 87 -16.59 -5.71 14.95
N LYS A 88 -17.86 -6.03 14.86
CA LYS A 88 -18.41 -7.07 13.97
C LYS A 88 -18.73 -6.55 12.55
N GLU A 89 -18.40 -5.31 12.26
CA GLU A 89 -18.67 -4.71 10.96
C GLU A 89 -17.69 -5.21 9.90
N LYS A 90 -18.08 -5.09 8.66
CA LYS A 90 -17.27 -5.53 7.52
C LYS A 90 -15.96 -4.73 7.47
N PRO A 91 -14.80 -5.40 7.31
CA PRO A 91 -13.53 -4.71 7.11
C PRO A 91 -13.56 -3.78 5.90
N GLY A 92 -12.82 -2.69 5.96
CA GLY A 92 -12.62 -1.80 4.82
C GLY A 92 -11.59 -2.37 3.86
N ASP A 93 -12.04 -3.00 2.78
CA ASP A 93 -11.18 -3.52 1.73
C ASP A 93 -10.66 -2.39 0.82
N ALA A 94 -9.54 -2.64 0.15
CA ALA A 94 -8.99 -1.78 -0.88
C ALA A 94 -8.87 -2.52 -2.20
N GLU A 95 -9.39 -1.94 -3.29
CA GLU A 95 -9.37 -2.58 -4.61
C GLU A 95 -9.03 -1.58 -5.71
N ASN A 96 -8.23 -2.02 -6.70
CA ASN A 96 -7.87 -1.24 -7.88
C ASN A 96 -7.22 0.11 -7.51
N ILE A 97 -6.11 0.07 -6.76
CA ILE A 97 -5.28 1.23 -6.48
C ILE A 97 -4.11 1.23 -7.45
N ILE A 98 -3.95 2.30 -8.21
CA ILE A 98 -2.86 2.46 -9.18
C ILE A 98 -2.02 3.68 -8.80
N ILE A 99 -0.71 3.49 -8.70
CA ILE A 99 0.27 4.56 -8.53
C ILE A 99 1.23 4.47 -9.71
N GLN A 100 1.29 5.54 -10.51
CA GLN A 100 2.04 5.50 -11.77
C GLN A 100 2.65 6.84 -12.16
N GLY A 101 3.39 6.84 -13.26
CA GLY A 101 4.06 8.05 -13.78
C GLY A 101 5.29 8.39 -12.92
N TYR A 102 5.40 9.62 -12.52
CA TYR A 102 6.43 10.17 -11.62
C TYR A 102 5.86 10.50 -10.23
N ALA A 103 4.74 9.91 -9.87
CA ALA A 103 4.07 10.19 -8.60
C ALA A 103 4.99 9.87 -7.40
N THR A 104 4.98 10.73 -6.40
CA THR A 104 5.65 10.51 -5.11
C THR A 104 4.62 10.33 -4.02
N VAL A 105 4.65 9.19 -3.33
CA VAL A 105 3.65 8.83 -2.32
C VAL A 105 4.32 8.46 -1.00
N ASP A 106 3.90 9.08 0.09
CA ASP A 106 4.21 8.67 1.47
C ASP A 106 2.89 8.32 2.17
N ALA A 107 2.68 7.06 2.44
CA ALA A 107 1.44 6.53 3.00
C ALA A 107 1.70 5.79 4.31
N THR A 108 1.04 6.22 5.39
CA THR A 108 1.17 5.62 6.72
C THR A 108 -0.19 5.12 7.22
N GLY A 109 -0.29 3.82 7.46
CA GLY A 109 -1.42 3.20 8.18
C GLY A 109 -1.25 3.29 9.68
N ASP A 110 -2.35 3.36 10.43
CA ASP A 110 -2.34 3.37 11.89
C ASP A 110 -3.04 2.11 12.44
N GLY A 111 -2.62 1.66 13.60
CA GLY A 111 -3.10 0.42 14.21
C GLY A 111 -2.99 -0.75 13.24
N GLY A 112 -4.07 -1.47 13.02
CA GLY A 112 -4.14 -2.59 12.07
C GLY A 112 -4.26 -2.20 10.58
N GLY A 113 -4.38 -0.91 10.25
CA GLY A 113 -4.49 -0.46 8.85
C GLY A 113 -3.19 -0.60 8.07
N ALA A 114 -3.30 -0.90 6.78
CA ALA A 114 -2.16 -0.92 5.87
C ALA A 114 -1.64 0.49 5.57
N GLY A 115 -0.37 0.63 5.17
CA GLY A 115 0.11 1.87 4.56
C GLY A 115 -0.68 2.17 3.29
N ILE A 116 -0.69 1.22 2.36
CA ILE A 116 -1.50 1.25 1.13
C ILE A 116 -2.24 -0.08 1.07
N GLY A 117 -3.58 -0.08 1.19
CA GLY A 117 -4.36 -1.31 1.15
C GLY A 117 -5.53 -1.36 2.11
N GLY A 118 -5.77 -2.52 2.72
CA GLY A 118 -6.90 -2.73 3.63
C GLY A 118 -6.81 -1.92 4.93
N GLY A 119 -7.95 -1.53 5.47
CA GLY A 119 -8.07 -1.13 6.87
C GLY A 119 -7.95 -2.34 7.79
N PHE A 120 -8.28 -2.20 9.07
CA PHE A 120 -8.27 -3.30 10.04
C PHE A 120 -8.94 -4.55 9.48
N ALA A 121 -8.23 -5.67 9.46
CA ALA A 121 -8.66 -6.94 8.86
C ALA A 121 -9.12 -6.85 7.39
N GLY A 122 -8.93 -5.73 6.73
CA GLY A 122 -9.35 -5.50 5.34
C GLY A 122 -8.39 -6.11 4.33
N ASN A 123 -8.94 -6.60 3.22
CA ASN A 123 -8.17 -7.15 2.13
C ASN A 123 -7.66 -6.05 1.20
N ALA A 124 -6.58 -6.37 0.48
CA ALA A 124 -6.08 -5.60 -0.64
C ALA A 124 -6.15 -6.43 -1.92
N LYS A 125 -6.63 -5.79 -3.01
CA LYS A 125 -6.73 -6.44 -4.30
C LYS A 125 -6.36 -5.47 -5.43
N ASN A 126 -5.53 -5.93 -6.36
CA ASN A 126 -5.09 -5.16 -7.52
C ASN A 126 -4.47 -3.81 -7.12
N ILE A 127 -3.37 -3.85 -6.36
CA ILE A 127 -2.54 -2.67 -6.10
C ILE A 127 -1.40 -2.70 -7.12
N ILE A 128 -1.34 -1.69 -7.98
CA ILE A 128 -0.34 -1.61 -9.05
C ILE A 128 0.52 -0.36 -8.84
N ILE A 129 1.82 -0.56 -8.69
CA ILE A 129 2.81 0.50 -8.56
C ILE A 129 3.75 0.38 -9.76
N ARG A 130 3.79 1.41 -10.61
CA ARG A 130 4.54 1.35 -11.86
C ARG A 130 5.02 2.71 -12.36
N GLY A 131 5.82 2.69 -13.41
CA GLY A 131 6.45 3.90 -13.97
C GLY A 131 7.58 4.36 -13.06
N HIS A 132 8.00 5.60 -13.17
CA HIS A 132 9.04 6.19 -12.31
C HIS A 132 8.50 6.65 -10.94
N SER A 133 7.44 5.99 -10.44
CA SER A 133 6.84 6.35 -9.16
C SER A 133 7.77 6.02 -7.99
N LYS A 134 7.76 6.90 -6.97
CA LYS A 134 8.46 6.72 -5.71
C LYS A 134 7.44 6.53 -4.59
N VAL A 135 7.42 5.36 -3.98
CA VAL A 135 6.44 5.02 -2.95
C VAL A 135 7.14 4.65 -1.66
N LYS A 136 6.79 5.36 -0.59
CA LYS A 136 7.10 4.98 0.79
C LYS A 136 5.80 4.60 1.48
N ALA A 137 5.72 3.37 1.93
CA ALA A 137 4.57 2.86 2.65
C ALA A 137 5.01 2.33 4.02
N THR A 138 4.31 2.76 5.07
CA THR A 138 4.57 2.32 6.43
C THR A 138 3.27 1.87 7.08
N ALA A 139 3.31 0.76 7.78
CA ALA A 139 2.20 0.32 8.62
C ALA A 139 2.72 0.01 10.02
N ARG A 140 1.85 0.18 11.02
CA ARG A 140 2.17 -0.24 12.37
C ARG A 140 2.06 -1.75 12.52
N ASP A 141 0.86 -2.29 12.44
CA ASP A 141 0.58 -3.72 12.62
C ASP A 141 0.15 -4.41 11.33
N GLY A 142 -0.45 -3.68 10.38
CA GLY A 142 -0.83 -4.18 9.06
C GLY A 142 0.35 -4.34 8.10
N ALA A 143 0.07 -4.76 6.87
CA ALA A 143 1.06 -4.72 5.81
C ALA A 143 1.35 -3.29 5.38
N ALA A 144 2.61 -2.96 5.07
CA ALA A 144 2.88 -1.63 4.53
C ALA A 144 2.20 -1.46 3.16
N ILE A 145 2.24 -2.49 2.30
CA ILE A 145 1.45 -2.55 1.06
C ILE A 145 0.70 -3.88 1.05
N GLY A 146 -0.63 -3.84 1.23
CA GLY A 146 -1.41 -5.07 1.24
C GLY A 146 -2.54 -5.13 2.25
N GLY A 147 -2.70 -6.26 2.92
CA GLY A 147 -3.78 -6.50 3.88
C GLY A 147 -3.60 -5.77 5.21
N GLY A 148 -4.71 -5.44 5.86
CA GLY A 148 -4.70 -4.92 7.23
C GLY A 148 -4.63 -6.05 8.27
N SER A 149 -4.00 -5.79 9.42
CA SER A 149 -3.94 -6.73 10.54
C SER A 149 -5.26 -6.76 11.32
N ALA A 150 -5.57 -7.91 11.90
CA ALA A 150 -6.72 -8.05 12.79
C ALA A 150 -6.44 -7.66 14.26
N GLY A 151 -5.17 -7.43 14.62
CA GLY A 151 -4.76 -7.22 16.01
C GLY A 151 -4.96 -8.46 16.87
N TRP A 152 -4.85 -8.29 18.18
CA TRP A 152 -5.04 -9.37 19.16
C TRP A 152 -6.52 -9.73 19.28
N GLY A 153 -6.89 -10.97 18.89
CA GLY A 153 -8.25 -11.46 19.03
C GLY A 153 -8.71 -12.39 17.87
N SER A 154 -10.00 -12.68 17.82
CA SER A 154 -10.61 -13.73 17.00
C SER A 154 -10.77 -13.41 15.50
N TYR A 155 -10.07 -12.44 14.96
CA TYR A 155 -10.27 -12.00 13.59
C TYR A 155 -9.14 -12.46 12.67
N TYR A 156 -9.50 -12.69 11.40
CA TYR A 156 -8.55 -13.05 10.35
C TYR A 156 -7.84 -11.79 9.85
N GLY A 157 -6.55 -11.87 9.59
CA GLY A 157 -5.82 -10.81 8.90
C GLY A 157 -6.31 -10.62 7.46
N GLY A 158 -5.96 -9.50 6.86
CA GLY A 158 -6.31 -9.18 5.47
C GLY A 158 -5.39 -9.88 4.46
N SER A 159 -5.99 -10.45 3.43
CA SER A 159 -5.29 -11.00 2.26
C SER A 159 -4.78 -9.90 1.34
N ALA A 160 -3.78 -10.22 0.53
CA ALA A 160 -3.25 -9.35 -0.51
C ALA A 160 -3.17 -10.10 -1.84
N LYS A 161 -4.03 -9.76 -2.79
CA LYS A 161 -4.10 -10.42 -4.09
C LYS A 161 -3.79 -9.45 -5.23
N GLY A 162 -2.88 -9.84 -6.11
CA GLY A 162 -2.56 -9.05 -7.30
C GLY A 162 -1.82 -7.74 -6.96
N ILE A 163 -0.88 -7.76 -6.00
CA ILE A 163 0.06 -6.66 -5.84
C ILE A 163 1.10 -6.77 -6.95
N VAL A 164 1.24 -5.71 -7.74
CA VAL A 164 2.20 -5.65 -8.85
C VAL A 164 3.07 -4.41 -8.71
N ILE A 165 4.39 -4.61 -8.70
CA ILE A 165 5.38 -3.53 -8.70
C ILE A 165 6.26 -3.74 -9.93
N CYS A 166 6.19 -2.82 -10.90
CA CYS A 166 6.88 -3.00 -12.19
C CYS A 166 7.31 -1.68 -12.82
N ALA A 167 7.93 -1.76 -13.95
CA ALA A 167 8.49 -0.62 -14.71
C ALA A 167 9.32 0.29 -13.80
N HIS A 168 10.18 0.92 -13.83
CA HIS A 168 11.09 1.80 -13.03
C HIS A 168 10.58 2.26 -11.64
N ALA A 169 9.65 1.52 -11.00
CA ALA A 169 9.10 1.88 -9.70
C ALA A 169 10.14 1.73 -8.58
N THR A 170 10.20 2.70 -7.67
CA THR A 170 11.00 2.64 -6.45
C THR A 170 10.08 2.55 -5.24
N VAL A 171 10.19 1.47 -4.48
CA VAL A 171 9.30 1.20 -3.34
C VAL A 171 10.10 0.95 -2.07
N ALA A 172 9.76 1.68 -1.01
CA ALA A 172 10.21 1.42 0.35
C ALA A 172 8.99 1.07 1.21
N ALA A 173 8.87 -0.20 1.60
CA ALA A 173 7.77 -0.71 2.39
C ALA A 173 8.26 -1.19 3.76
N ARG A 174 7.59 -0.79 4.85
CA ARG A 174 7.96 -1.17 6.20
C ARG A 174 6.75 -1.46 7.08
N SER A 175 6.73 -2.63 7.70
CA SER A 175 5.85 -2.95 8.83
C SER A 175 6.63 -2.83 10.14
N ASP A 176 6.12 -2.05 11.12
CA ASP A 176 6.92 -1.60 12.26
C ASP A 176 6.84 -2.49 13.49
N THR A 177 5.68 -3.06 13.83
CA THR A 177 5.48 -3.77 15.10
C THR A 177 4.68 -5.05 15.01
N GLY A 178 3.82 -5.23 14.02
CA GLY A 178 2.88 -6.36 13.92
C GLY A 178 3.35 -7.49 13.04
N ASP A 179 2.42 -8.41 12.76
CA ASP A 179 2.61 -9.60 11.94
C ASP A 179 2.32 -9.37 10.45
N GLY A 180 2.07 -8.11 10.05
CA GLY A 180 1.89 -7.74 8.65
C GLY A 180 3.19 -7.84 7.87
N ALA A 181 3.12 -8.30 6.62
CA ALA A 181 4.24 -8.21 5.70
C ALA A 181 4.61 -6.75 5.42
N ALA A 182 5.85 -6.49 5.00
CA ALA A 182 6.07 -5.19 4.38
C ALA A 182 5.29 -5.12 3.05
N ILE A 183 5.29 -6.17 2.22
CA ILE A 183 4.48 -6.26 1.00
C ILE A 183 3.77 -7.59 0.98
N GLY A 184 2.43 -7.61 1.10
CA GLY A 184 1.67 -8.85 1.10
C GLY A 184 0.53 -8.88 2.09
N ALA A 185 0.24 -10.05 2.65
CA ALA A 185 -0.83 -10.24 3.61
C ALA A 185 -0.42 -9.80 5.03
N ALA A 186 -1.41 -9.55 5.87
CA ALA A 186 -1.21 -9.43 7.29
C ALA A 186 -1.78 -10.67 8.00
N ALA A 187 -1.01 -11.28 8.88
CA ALA A 187 -1.48 -12.39 9.69
C ALA A 187 -2.52 -11.89 10.72
N GLY A 188 -3.50 -12.74 10.99
CA GLY A 188 -4.34 -12.62 12.18
C GLY A 188 -3.90 -13.65 13.21
N ASP A 189 -4.28 -13.50 14.48
CA ASP A 189 -3.90 -14.40 15.58
C ASP A 189 -4.18 -15.90 15.32
N ASN A 190 -5.10 -16.22 14.44
CA ASN A 190 -5.42 -17.60 14.07
C ASN A 190 -4.81 -18.04 12.72
N GLY A 191 -4.01 -17.21 12.06
CA GLY A 191 -3.21 -17.56 10.87
C GLY A 191 -3.98 -18.23 9.72
N LYS A 192 -5.31 -18.27 9.78
CA LYS A 192 -6.12 -19.03 8.85
C LYS A 192 -6.58 -18.16 7.70
N ASP A 193 -6.40 -18.68 6.51
CA ASP A 193 -7.02 -18.22 5.27
C ASP A 193 -6.53 -16.91 4.66
N THR A 194 -5.45 -16.30 5.14
CA THR A 194 -4.84 -15.18 4.41
C THR A 194 -4.02 -15.69 3.21
N GLU A 195 -4.17 -15.02 2.10
CA GLU A 195 -3.45 -15.31 0.86
C GLU A 195 -2.60 -14.10 0.45
N ALA A 196 -1.40 -14.35 -0.04
CA ALA A 196 -0.55 -13.31 -0.59
C ALA A 196 -0.15 -13.64 -2.04
N GLU A 197 -0.45 -12.73 -2.96
CA GLU A 197 0.01 -12.80 -4.33
C GLU A 197 0.70 -11.50 -4.70
N VAL A 198 2.03 -11.56 -4.86
CA VAL A 198 2.90 -10.40 -5.13
C VAL A 198 3.75 -10.69 -6.36
N THR A 199 3.74 -9.78 -7.32
CA THR A 199 4.61 -9.82 -8.50
C THR A 199 5.48 -8.59 -8.54
N ILE A 200 6.80 -8.78 -8.67
CA ILE A 200 7.78 -7.71 -8.81
C ILE A 200 8.50 -7.91 -10.14
N GLY A 201 8.45 -6.89 -10.96
CA GLY A 201 9.03 -6.90 -12.30
C GLY A 201 8.12 -7.44 -13.39
N THR A 202 8.59 -7.37 -14.62
CA THR A 202 7.90 -7.83 -15.84
C THR A 202 8.73 -8.91 -16.52
N ALA A 203 8.11 -10.03 -16.86
CA ALA A 203 8.80 -11.15 -17.50
C ALA A 203 9.47 -10.72 -18.81
N GLY A 204 10.77 -11.01 -18.95
CA GLY A 204 11.55 -10.73 -20.16
C GLY A 204 11.91 -9.26 -20.38
N ALA A 205 11.61 -8.37 -19.44
CA ALA A 205 12.01 -6.96 -19.54
C ALA A 205 13.53 -6.80 -19.39
N THR A 206 14.10 -5.91 -20.20
CA THR A 206 15.52 -5.49 -20.09
C THR A 206 15.66 -4.33 -19.09
N ALA A 207 16.89 -4.00 -18.67
CA ALA A 207 17.16 -2.87 -17.78
C ALA A 207 16.68 -1.52 -18.35
N GLU A 208 16.67 -1.34 -19.67
CA GLU A 208 16.15 -0.13 -20.30
C GLU A 208 14.62 -0.03 -20.24
N GLN A 209 13.95 -1.17 -20.24
CA GLN A 209 12.49 -1.27 -20.18
C GLN A 209 11.99 -1.29 -18.75
N GLU A 210 12.82 -1.74 -17.81
CA GLU A 210 12.46 -1.90 -16.41
C GLU A 210 13.70 -1.88 -15.51
N ASP A 211 13.63 -1.06 -14.47
CA ASP A 211 14.61 -1.05 -13.37
C ASP A 211 13.83 -0.82 -12.06
N VAL A 212 13.38 -1.91 -11.46
CA VAL A 212 12.54 -1.88 -10.25
C VAL A 212 13.41 -1.98 -9.01
N HIS A 213 13.23 -1.05 -8.08
CA HIS A 213 13.90 -1.06 -6.79
C HIS A 213 12.91 -1.24 -5.65
N VAL A 214 13.05 -2.31 -4.90
CA VAL A 214 12.20 -2.60 -3.73
C VAL A 214 13.04 -2.79 -2.49
N THR A 215 12.74 -2.00 -1.46
CA THR A 215 13.20 -2.21 -0.10
C THR A 215 12.01 -2.61 0.76
N ALA A 216 12.03 -3.80 1.33
CA ALA A 216 10.95 -4.32 2.15
C ALA A 216 11.48 -4.75 3.53
N THR A 217 10.93 -4.16 4.60
CA THR A 217 11.30 -4.47 5.98
C THR A 217 10.09 -4.95 6.76
N GLY A 218 10.08 -6.24 7.12
CA GLY A 218 9.09 -6.84 8.01
C GLY A 218 9.54 -6.81 9.47
N PHE A 219 8.61 -6.77 10.42
CA PHE A 219 8.94 -6.89 11.84
C PHE A 219 8.79 -8.34 12.33
N CYS A 220 7.58 -8.86 12.44
CA CYS A 220 7.28 -10.26 12.73
C CYS A 220 6.77 -11.01 11.49
N GLY A 221 6.07 -10.35 10.58
CA GLY A 221 5.68 -10.91 9.28
C GLY A 221 6.84 -10.96 8.30
N SER A 222 6.67 -11.71 7.21
CA SER A 222 7.65 -11.75 6.12
C SER A 222 7.87 -10.37 5.52
N ALA A 223 9.06 -10.09 5.01
CA ALA A 223 9.25 -8.84 4.28
C ALA A 223 8.35 -8.82 3.02
N ILE A 224 8.25 -9.93 2.29
CA ILE A 224 7.35 -10.06 1.13
C ILE A 224 6.59 -11.39 1.24
N GLY A 225 5.26 -11.34 1.08
CA GLY A 225 4.40 -12.52 1.12
C GLY A 225 3.52 -12.59 2.36
N ASN A 226 3.81 -13.49 3.29
CA ASN A 226 3.13 -13.70 4.57
C ASN A 226 1.66 -14.12 4.47
N GLY A 227 1.30 -14.92 3.46
CA GLY A 227 -0.01 -15.56 3.42
C GLY A 227 -0.02 -16.84 4.25
N ALA A 228 -0.94 -16.98 5.19
CA ALA A 228 -1.02 -18.16 6.07
C ALA A 228 -1.54 -19.40 5.35
N LYS A 229 -2.43 -19.21 4.35
CA LYS A 229 -3.00 -20.29 3.55
C LYS A 229 -2.21 -20.52 2.26
N ASP A 230 -1.89 -19.45 1.56
CA ASP A 230 -1.19 -19.52 0.30
C ASP A 230 -0.36 -18.26 0.10
N THR A 231 0.88 -18.45 -0.35
CA THR A 231 1.79 -17.36 -0.68
C THR A 231 2.39 -17.61 -2.05
N LYS A 232 2.19 -16.68 -2.96
CA LYS A 232 2.82 -16.67 -4.28
C LYS A 232 3.58 -15.37 -4.46
N VAL A 233 4.90 -15.44 -4.46
CA VAL A 233 5.78 -14.32 -4.78
C VAL A 233 6.49 -14.60 -6.10
N THR A 234 6.32 -13.73 -7.07
CA THR A 234 6.98 -13.81 -8.37
C THR A 234 7.93 -12.63 -8.53
N ILE A 235 9.21 -12.90 -8.72
CA ILE A 235 10.23 -11.90 -9.00
C ILE A 235 10.76 -12.20 -10.40
N GLN A 236 10.73 -11.18 -11.25
CA GLN A 236 11.06 -11.36 -12.67
C GLN A 236 11.60 -10.05 -13.27
N GLY A 237 12.09 -10.12 -14.52
CA GLY A 237 12.63 -8.96 -15.22
C GLY A 237 13.89 -8.39 -14.53
N HIS A 238 14.13 -7.09 -14.73
CA HIS A 238 15.25 -6.38 -14.13
C HIS A 238 14.82 -5.71 -12.82
N SER A 239 15.00 -6.43 -11.70
CA SER A 239 14.53 -6.00 -10.39
C SER A 239 15.61 -6.12 -9.33
N THR A 240 15.84 -5.06 -8.56
CA THR A 240 16.72 -5.05 -7.39
C THR A 240 15.87 -5.05 -6.13
N ILE A 241 15.96 -6.13 -5.34
CA ILE A 241 15.16 -6.30 -4.14
C ILE A 241 16.05 -6.45 -2.93
N TRP A 242 15.84 -5.60 -1.94
CA TRP A 242 16.46 -5.70 -0.65
C TRP A 242 15.41 -5.96 0.42
N THR A 243 15.58 -7.05 1.17
CA THR A 243 14.63 -7.44 2.22
C THR A 243 15.32 -7.55 3.56
N ALA A 244 14.65 -7.12 4.61
CA ALA A 244 15.09 -7.33 5.98
C ALA A 244 13.92 -7.75 6.86
N ASN A 245 14.21 -8.62 7.82
CA ASN A 245 13.30 -8.97 8.89
C ASN A 245 13.94 -8.70 10.23
N ILE A 246 13.16 -8.15 11.16
CA ILE A 246 13.65 -7.75 12.47
C ILE A 246 13.51 -8.89 13.47
N ARG A 247 12.51 -9.75 13.34
CA ARG A 247 12.27 -10.92 14.20
C ARG A 247 12.00 -12.15 13.35
N ASN A 248 12.62 -13.24 13.69
CA ASN A 248 12.53 -14.67 13.28
C ASN A 248 11.48 -15.08 12.22
N SER A 249 11.25 -14.30 11.19
CA SER A 249 10.39 -14.61 10.07
C SER A 249 11.18 -14.69 8.76
N THR A 250 10.57 -15.24 7.73
CA THR A 250 11.20 -15.36 6.41
C THR A 250 11.31 -14.00 5.71
N ALA A 251 12.36 -13.79 4.92
CA ALA A 251 12.47 -12.59 4.13
C ALA A 251 11.42 -12.58 3.00
N ILE A 252 11.24 -13.73 2.34
CA ILE A 252 10.25 -13.94 1.27
C ILE A 252 9.56 -15.27 1.56
N GLY A 253 8.23 -15.28 1.61
CA GLY A 253 7.47 -16.51 1.88
C GLY A 253 6.11 -16.26 2.52
#